data_e20198df9ab1eff8f8b12b5c0eacb772
#
_entry.id   e20198df9ab1eff8f8b12b5c0eacb772
#
_cell.length_a   1.000
_cell.length_b   1.000
_cell.length_c   1.000
_cell.angle_alpha   90.00
_cell.angle_beta   90.00
_cell.angle_gamma   90.00
#
_symmetry.space_group_name_H-M   'P 1'
#
loop_
_entity.id
_entity.type
_entity.pdbx_description
1 polymer ?
#
loop_
_entity_poly.entity_id
_entity_poly.type
_entity_poly.pdbx_seq_one_letter_code
_entity_poly.pdbx_strand_id
1 'polypeptide(L)'
;MKIYLASPFFNEKEFENVKLAEKILIERGFSLFSPRLNEVRTDENTQRSCWSKETFMNDKKFIDWADVVVMLYYGGYSDSGTAWECGYAYGTNTPVVVVQLGEDSNLMVHEGCHSNITLEELKTYDFEMLPAKPYKGKMF
;
A
#
# COMPACT_ATOMS: atom_id res chain seq x y z
N MET A 1 -14.09 -1.96 8.35
CA MET A 1 -12.88 -2.62 7.85
C MET A 1 -11.72 -1.65 7.90
N LYS A 2 -10.55 -2.12 8.28
CA LYS A 2 -9.30 -1.36 8.46
C LYS A 2 -8.38 -1.61 7.28
N ILE A 3 -7.94 -0.55 6.62
CA ILE A 3 -7.06 -0.64 5.45
C ILE A 3 -5.75 0.10 5.72
N TYR A 4 -4.63 -0.55 5.43
CA TYR A 4 -3.32 0.08 5.32
C TYR A 4 -3.04 0.37 3.85
N LEU A 5 -2.72 1.62 3.51
CA LEU A 5 -2.38 2.03 2.14
C LEU A 5 -0.86 2.13 2.00
N ALA A 6 -0.26 1.12 1.40
CA ALA A 6 1.16 1.09 1.05
C ALA A 6 1.40 1.83 -0.27
N SER A 7 2.16 2.90 -0.25
CA SER A 7 2.43 3.70 -1.45
C SER A 7 3.68 4.54 -1.29
N PRO A 8 4.52 4.65 -2.33
CA PRO A 8 5.48 5.73 -2.39
C PRO A 8 4.75 7.08 -2.60
N PHE A 9 5.39 8.17 -2.14
CA PHE A 9 4.89 9.55 -2.31
C PHE A 9 6.07 10.55 -2.43
N PHE A 10 7.10 10.14 -3.19
CA PHE A 10 8.37 10.87 -3.31
C PHE A 10 8.40 11.85 -4.49
N ASN A 11 7.46 11.76 -5.42
CA ASN A 11 7.32 12.65 -6.55
C ASN A 11 5.85 13.08 -6.75
N GLU A 12 5.63 14.06 -7.61
CA GLU A 12 4.30 14.65 -7.83
C GLU A 12 3.25 13.62 -8.27
N LYS A 13 3.62 12.73 -9.21
CA LYS A 13 2.71 11.68 -9.71
C LYS A 13 2.31 10.69 -8.62
N GLU A 14 3.25 10.24 -7.83
CA GLU A 14 2.99 9.36 -6.69
C GLU A 14 2.12 10.05 -5.65
N PHE A 15 2.45 11.31 -5.35
CA PHE A 15 1.71 12.12 -4.39
C PHE A 15 0.25 12.33 -4.80
N GLU A 16 -0.03 12.60 -6.06
CA GLU A 16 -1.41 12.73 -6.57
C GLU A 16 -2.17 11.41 -6.53
N ASN A 17 -1.54 10.32 -6.93
CA ASN A 17 -2.18 9.00 -6.93
C ASN A 17 -2.49 8.50 -5.50
N VAL A 18 -1.58 8.70 -4.55
CA VAL A 18 -1.85 8.31 -3.15
C VAL A 18 -2.99 9.12 -2.56
N LYS A 19 -3.06 10.42 -2.82
CA LYS A 19 -4.18 11.27 -2.40
C LYS A 19 -5.51 10.83 -3.01
N LEU A 20 -5.52 10.44 -4.27
CA LEU A 20 -6.72 9.92 -4.93
C LEU A 20 -7.17 8.60 -4.31
N ALA A 21 -6.25 7.67 -4.07
CA ALA A 21 -6.57 6.40 -3.41
C ALA A 21 -7.08 6.61 -1.98
N GLU A 22 -6.45 7.50 -1.21
CA GLU A 22 -6.91 7.88 0.13
C GLU A 22 -8.35 8.41 0.10
N LYS A 23 -8.63 9.34 -0.82
CA LYS A 23 -9.98 9.89 -1.00
C LYS A 23 -11.00 8.80 -1.29
N ILE A 24 -10.72 7.91 -2.25
CA ILE A 24 -11.61 6.80 -2.61
C ILE A 24 -11.90 5.92 -1.39
N LEU A 25 -10.87 5.51 -0.65
CA LEU A 25 -11.01 4.60 0.49
C LEU A 25 -11.77 5.25 1.66
N ILE A 26 -11.50 6.53 1.94
CA ILE A 26 -12.20 7.30 2.98
C ILE A 26 -13.67 7.51 2.60
N GLU A 27 -13.99 7.89 1.37
CA GLU A 27 -15.36 8.09 0.89
C GLU A 27 -16.17 6.77 0.91
N ARG A 28 -15.50 5.63 0.78
CA ARG A 28 -16.11 4.30 0.95
C ARG A 28 -16.33 3.90 2.41
N GLY A 29 -15.94 4.73 3.37
CA GLY A 29 -16.18 4.53 4.81
C GLY A 29 -15.19 3.59 5.50
N PHE A 30 -14.05 3.28 4.91
CA PHE A 30 -13.02 2.46 5.54
C PHE A 30 -12.20 3.24 6.57
N SER A 31 -11.76 2.54 7.62
CA SER A 31 -10.76 3.07 8.55
C SER A 31 -9.39 2.97 7.90
N LEU A 32 -8.84 4.09 7.45
CA LEU A 32 -7.62 4.14 6.66
C LEU A 32 -6.41 4.55 7.50
N PHE A 33 -5.33 3.81 7.39
CA PHE A 33 -3.99 4.27 7.71
C PHE A 33 -3.19 4.45 6.41
N SER A 34 -2.65 5.65 6.21
CA SER A 34 -1.70 5.96 5.14
C SER A 34 -0.49 6.64 5.79
N PRO A 35 0.75 6.17 5.58
CA PRO A 35 1.95 6.78 6.15
C PRO A 35 2.01 8.29 5.92
N ARG A 36 1.62 8.75 4.74
CA ARG A 36 1.56 10.19 4.40
C ARG A 36 0.62 11.00 5.31
N LEU A 37 -0.51 10.44 5.72
CA LEU A 37 -1.49 11.11 6.59
C LEU A 37 -1.16 10.99 8.08
N ASN A 38 -0.31 10.03 8.43
CA ASN A 38 -0.04 9.62 9.80
C ASN A 38 1.45 9.64 10.14
N GLU A 39 2.16 10.64 9.62
CA GLU A 39 3.59 10.81 9.88
C GLU A 39 3.89 10.87 11.38
N VAL A 40 4.98 10.21 11.76
CA VAL A 40 5.50 10.28 13.13
C VAL A 40 5.98 11.71 13.37
N ARG A 41 5.38 12.37 14.37
CA ARG A 41 5.80 13.71 14.78
C ARG A 41 7.10 13.61 15.58
N THR A 42 8.11 14.30 15.08
CA THR A 42 9.39 14.46 15.75
C THR A 42 9.59 15.92 16.12
N ASP A 43 10.24 16.17 17.25
CA ASP A 43 10.67 17.52 17.63
C ASP A 43 12.03 17.85 17.00
N GLU A 44 12.47 19.10 17.13
CA GLU A 44 13.75 19.60 16.59
C GLU A 44 14.98 18.87 17.17
N ASN A 45 14.83 18.17 18.29
CA ASN A 45 15.89 17.44 18.98
C ASN A 45 15.89 15.95 18.64
N THR A 46 14.90 15.46 17.91
CA THR A 46 14.82 14.04 17.54
C THR A 46 15.91 13.70 16.54
N GLN A 47 16.78 12.77 16.92
CA GLN A 47 17.80 12.27 16.00
C GLN A 47 17.16 11.56 14.81
N ARG A 48 17.72 11.76 13.60
CA ARG A 48 17.20 11.15 12.36
C ARG A 48 17.10 9.62 12.46
N SER A 49 18.03 8.97 13.14
CA SER A 49 18.01 7.52 13.38
C SER A 49 16.83 7.07 14.25
N CYS A 50 16.44 7.89 15.24
CA CYS A 50 15.25 7.62 16.05
C CYS A 50 13.97 7.80 15.22
N TRP A 51 13.88 8.87 14.44
CA TRP A 51 12.74 9.12 13.57
C TRP A 51 12.50 7.96 12.58
N SER A 52 13.54 7.49 11.90
CA SER A 52 13.41 6.40 10.94
C SER A 52 12.98 5.09 11.60
N LYS A 53 13.51 4.79 12.78
CA LYS A 53 13.12 3.60 13.53
C LYS A 53 11.68 3.69 14.04
N GLU A 54 11.28 4.83 14.57
CA GLU A 54 9.91 5.05 15.03
C GLU A 54 8.90 5.01 13.88
N THR A 55 9.24 5.57 12.71
CA THR A 55 8.43 5.47 11.51
C THR A 55 8.22 4.02 11.10
N PHE A 56 9.30 3.24 11.00
CA PHE A 56 9.21 1.81 10.70
C PHE A 56 8.32 1.04 11.68
N MET A 57 8.51 1.28 12.99
CA MET A 57 7.71 0.61 14.03
C MET A 57 6.23 1.00 13.96
N ASN A 58 5.95 2.26 13.63
CA ASN A 58 4.58 2.76 13.48
C ASN A 58 3.91 2.12 12.25
N ASP A 59 4.57 2.12 11.10
CA ASP A 59 4.04 1.54 9.88
C ASP A 59 3.79 0.04 10.04
N LYS A 60 4.76 -0.69 10.59
CA LYS A 60 4.59 -2.12 10.91
C LYS A 60 3.40 -2.37 11.83
N LYS A 61 3.24 -1.58 12.90
CA LYS A 61 2.10 -1.68 13.82
C LYS A 61 0.77 -1.53 13.10
N PHE A 62 0.69 -0.62 12.13
CA PHE A 62 -0.56 -0.41 11.39
C PHE A 62 -0.76 -1.42 10.25
N ILE A 63 0.28 -2.05 9.74
CA ILE A 63 0.12 -3.26 8.91
C ILE A 63 -0.50 -4.40 9.74
N ASP A 64 -0.01 -4.63 10.96
CA ASP A 64 -0.56 -5.64 11.88
C ASP A 64 -2.02 -5.33 12.30
N TRP A 65 -2.38 -4.04 12.35
CA TRP A 65 -3.73 -3.60 12.66
C TRP A 65 -4.72 -3.76 11.50
N ALA A 66 -4.23 -3.77 10.27
CA ALA A 66 -5.07 -3.75 9.07
C ALA A 66 -5.76 -5.10 8.82
N ASP A 67 -6.97 -5.04 8.31
CA ASP A 67 -7.69 -6.21 7.76
C ASP A 67 -7.23 -6.51 6.32
N VAL A 68 -6.81 -5.48 5.58
CA VAL A 68 -6.31 -5.56 4.20
C VAL A 68 -5.24 -4.49 3.97
N VAL A 69 -4.20 -4.84 3.22
CA VAL A 69 -3.22 -3.89 2.67
C VAL A 69 -3.54 -3.61 1.21
N VAL A 70 -3.64 -2.34 0.86
CA VAL A 70 -3.76 -1.88 -0.53
C VAL A 70 -2.42 -1.30 -0.95
N MET A 71 -1.82 -1.84 -2.02
CA MET A 71 -0.53 -1.41 -2.54
C MET A 71 -0.71 -0.62 -3.83
N LEU A 72 -0.21 0.62 -3.87
CA LEU A 72 -0.06 1.36 -5.13
C LEU A 72 1.27 0.98 -5.78
N TYR A 73 1.24 0.34 -6.94
CA TYR A 73 2.41 -0.26 -7.57
C TYR A 73 2.67 0.26 -8.98
N TYR A 74 3.89 0.72 -9.21
CA TYR A 74 4.27 1.43 -10.44
C TYR A 74 5.00 0.56 -11.47
N GLY A 75 5.40 -0.65 -11.12
CA GLY A 75 5.99 -1.62 -12.07
C GLY A 75 7.44 -1.29 -12.45
N GLY A 76 7.65 -0.42 -13.40
CA GLY A 76 8.94 -0.15 -14.03
C GLY A 76 10.06 0.33 -13.09
N TYR A 77 9.71 0.85 -11.92
CA TYR A 77 10.63 1.02 -10.80
C TYR A 77 9.95 0.54 -9.52
N SER A 78 10.71 -0.01 -8.61
CA SER A 78 10.14 -0.51 -7.37
C SER A 78 10.54 0.36 -6.19
N ASP A 79 9.54 0.79 -5.43
CA ASP A 79 9.78 1.24 -4.07
C ASP A 79 9.96 0.01 -3.18
N SER A 80 11.19 -0.20 -2.73
CA SER A 80 11.54 -1.35 -1.91
C SER A 80 10.83 -1.34 -0.55
N GLY A 81 10.52 -0.16 0.00
CA GLY A 81 9.76 0.00 1.24
C GLY A 81 8.34 -0.54 1.07
N THR A 82 7.62 -0.08 0.06
CA THR A 82 6.27 -0.55 -0.27
C THR A 82 6.23 -2.06 -0.54
N ALA A 83 7.21 -2.59 -1.28
CA ALA A 83 7.31 -4.03 -1.52
C ALA A 83 7.57 -4.83 -0.24
N TRP A 84 8.41 -4.33 0.66
CA TRP A 84 8.65 -4.95 1.98
C TRP A 84 7.36 -5.02 2.81
N GLU A 85 6.61 -3.92 2.88
CA GLU A 85 5.33 -3.84 3.62
C GLU A 85 4.33 -4.88 3.13
N CYS A 86 4.18 -5.01 1.81
CA CYS A 86 3.29 -5.99 1.21
C CYS A 86 3.74 -7.43 1.42
N GLY A 87 5.05 -7.70 1.30
CA GLY A 87 5.62 -9.01 1.60
C GLY A 87 5.42 -9.41 3.06
N TYR A 88 5.61 -8.46 3.98
CA TYR A 88 5.35 -8.66 5.39
C TYR A 88 3.86 -8.96 5.66
N ALA A 89 2.96 -8.14 5.11
CA ALA A 89 1.52 -8.33 5.25
C ALA A 89 1.07 -9.72 4.76
N TYR A 90 1.48 -10.10 3.55
CA TYR A 90 1.17 -11.41 2.98
C TYR A 90 1.72 -12.55 3.83
N GLY A 91 2.97 -12.46 4.28
CA GLY A 91 3.63 -13.46 5.13
C GLY A 91 3.01 -13.61 6.53
N THR A 92 2.30 -12.58 7.01
CA THR A 92 1.57 -12.58 8.29
C THR A 92 0.06 -12.79 8.14
N ASN A 93 -0.39 -13.28 6.97
CA ASN A 93 -1.77 -13.58 6.63
C ASN A 93 -2.71 -12.37 6.55
N THR A 94 -2.17 -11.17 6.31
CA THR A 94 -2.98 -10.01 5.95
C THR A 94 -3.13 -9.95 4.43
N PRO A 95 -4.36 -10.00 3.88
CA PRO A 95 -4.59 -9.93 2.44
C PRO A 95 -3.99 -8.67 1.82
N VAL A 96 -3.43 -8.82 0.63
CA VAL A 96 -2.86 -7.73 -0.17
C VAL A 96 -3.62 -7.57 -1.48
N VAL A 97 -4.04 -6.35 -1.79
CA VAL A 97 -4.64 -5.95 -3.07
C VAL A 97 -3.71 -4.97 -3.76
N VAL A 98 -3.18 -5.35 -4.91
CA VAL A 98 -2.28 -4.51 -5.71
C VAL A 98 -3.08 -3.66 -6.68
N VAL A 99 -2.88 -2.35 -6.62
CA VAL A 99 -3.39 -1.37 -7.60
C VAL A 99 -2.27 -1.06 -8.58
N GLN A 100 -2.37 -1.61 -9.79
CA GLN A 100 -1.36 -1.40 -10.84
C GLN A 100 -1.49 -0.01 -11.45
N LEU A 101 -0.42 0.78 -11.38
CA LEU A 101 -0.35 2.16 -11.88
C LEU A 101 0.68 2.36 -12.99
N GLY A 102 1.54 1.41 -13.23
CA GLY A 102 2.63 1.48 -14.18
C GLY A 102 2.63 0.33 -15.18
N GLU A 103 3.81 0.08 -15.72
CA GLU A 103 4.05 -0.95 -16.73
C GLU A 103 4.16 -2.35 -16.13
N ASP A 104 4.35 -3.35 -17.00
CA ASP A 104 4.61 -4.73 -16.61
C ASP A 104 5.79 -4.86 -15.66
N SER A 105 5.74 -5.83 -14.77
CA SER A 105 6.66 -5.83 -13.66
C SER A 105 6.88 -7.19 -12.98
N ASN A 106 7.27 -7.14 -11.73
CA ASN A 106 7.83 -8.24 -10.98
C ASN A 106 6.77 -9.26 -10.55
N LEU A 107 7.03 -10.52 -10.89
CA LEU A 107 6.15 -11.65 -10.56
C LEU A 107 5.94 -11.82 -9.05
N MET A 108 6.94 -11.52 -8.21
CA MET A 108 6.81 -11.67 -6.75
C MET A 108 5.76 -10.75 -6.14
N VAL A 109 5.56 -9.56 -6.72
CA VAL A 109 4.53 -8.63 -6.29
C VAL A 109 3.16 -9.07 -6.77
N HIS A 110 3.04 -9.43 -8.06
CA HIS A 110 1.76 -9.78 -8.67
C HIS A 110 1.21 -11.14 -8.22
N GLU A 111 2.08 -12.11 -7.97
CA GLU A 111 1.69 -13.43 -7.47
C GLU A 111 1.59 -13.45 -5.94
N GLY A 112 2.37 -12.61 -5.25
CA GLY A 112 2.34 -12.43 -3.80
C GLY A 112 1.20 -11.52 -3.31
N CYS A 113 0.05 -11.54 -3.97
CA CYS A 113 -1.13 -10.78 -3.56
C CYS A 113 -2.42 -11.58 -3.81
N HIS A 114 -3.54 -11.10 -3.28
CA HIS A 114 -4.86 -11.72 -3.49
C HIS A 114 -5.49 -11.24 -4.80
N SER A 115 -5.24 -10.00 -5.18
CA SER A 115 -5.88 -9.40 -6.33
C SER A 115 -5.05 -8.28 -6.94
N ASN A 116 -5.04 -8.22 -8.27
CA ASN A 116 -4.47 -7.13 -9.06
C ASN A 116 -5.60 -6.34 -9.70
N ILE A 117 -5.72 -5.07 -9.34
CA ILE A 117 -6.78 -4.18 -9.81
C ILE A 117 -6.21 -2.89 -10.39
N THR A 118 -7.05 -2.12 -11.06
CA THR A 118 -6.74 -0.75 -11.48
C THR A 118 -7.18 0.26 -10.43
N LEU A 119 -6.72 1.51 -10.56
CA LEU A 119 -7.16 2.60 -9.68
C LEU A 119 -8.67 2.88 -9.83
N GLU A 120 -9.23 2.70 -11.02
CA GLU A 120 -10.68 2.82 -11.24
C GLU A 120 -11.45 1.71 -10.52
N GLU A 121 -10.96 0.48 -10.57
CA GLU A 121 -11.57 -0.65 -9.87
C GLU A 121 -11.51 -0.51 -8.34
N LEU A 122 -10.57 0.27 -7.80
CA LEU A 122 -10.49 0.55 -6.36
C LEU A 122 -11.78 1.18 -5.81
N LYS A 123 -12.55 1.88 -6.65
CA LYS A 123 -13.82 2.50 -6.28
C LYS A 123 -14.91 1.49 -5.93
N THR A 124 -14.84 0.29 -6.49
CA THR A 124 -15.92 -0.71 -6.39
C THR A 124 -15.44 -2.10 -5.95
N TYR A 125 -14.14 -2.32 -5.80
CA TYR A 125 -13.60 -3.62 -5.39
C TYR A 125 -14.20 -4.07 -4.05
N ASP A 126 -14.65 -5.32 -4.00
CA ASP A 126 -15.25 -5.91 -2.80
C ASP A 126 -14.16 -6.43 -1.85
N PHE A 127 -13.82 -5.62 -0.86
CA PHE A 127 -12.82 -5.97 0.14
C PHE A 127 -13.29 -7.01 1.16
N GLU A 128 -14.60 -7.24 1.30
CA GLU A 128 -15.11 -8.27 2.20
C GLU A 128 -15.00 -9.65 1.58
N MET A 129 -15.37 -9.78 0.32
CA MET A 129 -15.29 -11.04 -0.42
C MET A 129 -13.91 -11.31 -1.00
N LEU A 130 -13.07 -10.29 -1.17
CA LEU A 130 -11.71 -10.38 -1.72
C LEU A 130 -11.64 -11.24 -2.99
N PRO A 131 -12.40 -10.94 -4.04
CA PRO A 131 -12.39 -11.75 -5.25
C PRO A 131 -10.99 -11.77 -5.86
N ALA A 132 -10.43 -12.96 -6.07
CA ALA A 132 -9.11 -13.15 -6.65
C ALA A 132 -9.08 -12.63 -8.09
N LYS A 133 -8.07 -11.84 -8.42
CA LYS A 133 -7.89 -11.29 -9.75
C LYS A 133 -6.42 -11.38 -10.15
N PRO A 134 -6.05 -12.35 -11.00
CA PRO A 134 -4.67 -12.51 -11.44
C PRO A 134 -4.23 -11.33 -12.30
N TYR A 135 -2.95 -11.02 -12.26
CA TYR A 135 -2.36 -10.07 -13.18
C TYR A 135 -2.33 -10.67 -14.59
N LYS A 136 -2.72 -9.88 -15.60
CA LYS A 136 -2.80 -10.34 -17.01
C LYS A 136 -1.68 -9.79 -17.88
N GLY A 137 -0.86 -8.89 -17.35
CA GLY A 137 0.29 -8.35 -18.05
C GLY A 137 1.48 -9.32 -18.03
N LYS A 138 2.58 -8.90 -18.64
CA LYS A 138 3.84 -9.65 -18.61
C LYS A 138 4.49 -9.52 -17.23
N MET A 139 4.94 -10.65 -16.70
CA MET A 139 5.71 -10.70 -15.44
C MET A 139 7.12 -11.23 -15.69
N PHE A 140 8.09 -10.78 -14.93
CA PHE A 140 9.49 -11.22 -14.98
C PHE A 140 10.17 -11.07 -13.62
#